data_2714c31c79fd84ff6c4aa500e981f149
#
_entry.id   2714c31c79fd84ff6c4aa500e981f149
#
_cell.length_a   1.000
_cell.length_b   1.000
_cell.length_c   1.000
_cell.angle_alpha   90.00
_cell.angle_beta   90.00
_cell.angle_gamma   90.00
#
_symmetry.space_group_name_H-M   'P 1'
#
loop_
_entity.id
_entity.type
_entity.pdbx_description
1 polymer ?
#
loop_
_entity_poly.entity_id
_entity_poly.type
_entity_poly.pdbx_seq_one_letter_code
_entity_poly.pdbx_strand_id
1 'polypeptide(L)'
;MRSAPMRHGGDRTLGSNHGFKRLALLASDTGRAQEAAADLAAAHDWVPLDEADAVVVLGGDGFMLHTLHAMLDAGQILPAYGLNLGTIGFLMNRYRSSSRILDKINRSRSIGIAPLRMEAVTQTGERFVACAIKEVSLLRETRQTAKIEVSVDERVRIRELVCDGVLVSTPAGSTAYNLSAHGPILPLDSQLLALTPISPFRPRRWRGAILPDRSTMRFRVNEPDKRPVSAVADQKEFRDIAEVSLEIAGDSELTLLFDPGHALDERIVADQFLA
;
A
#
# COMPACT_ATOMS: atom_id res chain seq x y z
N MET A 1 -1.66 -10.10 -31.22
CA MET A 1 -2.86 -9.63 -30.54
C MET A 1 -3.35 -10.74 -29.63
N ARG A 2 -3.06 -10.69 -28.33
CA ARG A 2 -3.65 -11.56 -27.31
C ARG A 2 -4.49 -10.66 -26.43
N SER A 3 -5.78 -10.88 -26.45
CA SER A 3 -6.78 -10.17 -25.62
C SER A 3 -6.51 -10.47 -24.16
N ALA A 4 -6.29 -9.40 -23.38
CA ALA A 4 -6.25 -9.48 -21.91
C ALA A 4 -7.64 -9.90 -21.40
N PRO A 5 -7.74 -10.73 -20.35
CA PRO A 5 -9.01 -11.10 -19.77
C PRO A 5 -9.66 -9.87 -19.11
N MET A 6 -10.89 -9.59 -19.50
CA MET A 6 -11.74 -8.59 -18.83
C MET A 6 -11.94 -9.01 -17.38
N ARG A 7 -11.48 -8.18 -16.44
CA ARG A 7 -11.83 -8.33 -15.03
C ARG A 7 -13.31 -7.99 -14.87
N HIS A 8 -14.10 -8.98 -14.49
CA HIS A 8 -15.50 -8.78 -14.15
C HIS A 8 -15.56 -7.99 -12.83
N GLY A 9 -16.10 -6.78 -12.90
CA GLY A 9 -16.54 -6.01 -11.74
C GLY A 9 -17.71 -6.73 -11.06
N GLY A 10 -17.42 -7.68 -10.17
CA GLY A 10 -18.40 -8.29 -9.30
C GLY A 10 -18.74 -7.35 -8.15
N ASP A 11 -20.02 -7.12 -7.94
CA ASP A 11 -20.61 -6.42 -6.80
C ASP A 11 -20.11 -7.06 -5.47
N ARG A 12 -19.14 -6.42 -4.79
CA ARG A 12 -18.41 -6.96 -3.60
C ARG A 12 -19.06 -6.53 -2.27
N THR A 13 -20.35 -6.25 -2.24
CA THR A 13 -21.05 -5.67 -1.07
C THR A 13 -21.91 -6.61 -0.25
N LEU A 14 -21.90 -7.91 -0.48
CA LEU A 14 -22.64 -8.88 0.34
C LEU A 14 -21.70 -9.55 1.34
N GLY A 15 -22.06 -9.54 2.65
CA GLY A 15 -21.38 -10.26 3.70
C GLY A 15 -21.28 -11.75 3.38
N SER A 16 -20.19 -12.13 2.75
CA SER A 16 -19.88 -13.52 2.42
C SER A 16 -19.40 -14.21 3.68
N ASN A 17 -20.00 -15.35 4.04
CA ASN A 17 -19.38 -16.26 5.00
C ASN A 17 -18.18 -16.92 4.28
N HIS A 18 -16.96 -16.52 4.65
CA HIS A 18 -15.73 -16.98 3.99
C HIS A 18 -15.47 -18.49 4.15
N GLY A 19 -15.98 -19.09 5.22
CA GLY A 19 -15.81 -20.52 5.48
C GLY A 19 -14.40 -20.91 5.93
N PHE A 20 -13.58 -19.96 6.40
CA PHE A 20 -12.27 -20.23 6.98
C PHE A 20 -12.40 -21.16 8.19
N LYS A 21 -11.45 -22.07 8.36
CA LYS A 21 -11.42 -23.06 9.46
C LYS A 21 -10.14 -22.95 10.27
N ARG A 22 -9.02 -22.67 9.62
CA ARG A 22 -7.69 -22.65 10.23
C ARG A 22 -7.12 -21.24 10.16
N LEU A 23 -6.72 -20.71 11.30
CA LEU A 23 -6.18 -19.37 11.43
C LEU A 23 -4.73 -19.43 11.92
N ALA A 24 -3.87 -18.59 11.35
CA ALA A 24 -2.56 -18.29 11.91
C ALA A 24 -2.63 -17.00 12.73
N LEU A 25 -1.79 -16.89 13.76
CA LEU A 25 -1.69 -15.71 14.63
C LEU A 25 -0.28 -15.12 14.55
N LEU A 26 -0.19 -13.85 14.20
CA LEU A 26 1.05 -13.08 14.22
C LEU A 26 0.89 -11.86 15.13
N ALA A 27 1.88 -11.57 15.96
CA ALA A 27 1.86 -10.44 16.88
C ALA A 27 3.17 -9.65 16.83
N SER A 28 3.07 -8.33 16.87
CA SER A 28 4.24 -7.46 17.01
C SER A 28 4.89 -7.61 18.39
N ASP A 29 6.14 -7.17 18.53
CA ASP A 29 6.93 -7.29 19.78
C ASP A 29 6.47 -6.35 20.89
N THR A 30 5.40 -5.57 20.70
CA THR A 30 4.87 -4.68 21.74
C THR A 30 4.18 -5.47 22.85
N GLY A 31 4.37 -5.07 24.11
CA GLY A 31 3.76 -5.76 25.26
C GLY A 31 2.26 -6.00 25.11
N ARG A 32 1.52 -4.97 24.63
CA ARG A 32 0.06 -5.07 24.39
C ARG A 32 -0.29 -6.13 23.34
N ALA A 33 0.50 -6.26 22.28
CA ALA A 33 0.27 -7.26 21.23
C ALA A 33 0.58 -8.68 21.75
N GLN A 34 1.63 -8.83 22.55
CA GLN A 34 2.00 -10.11 23.15
C GLN A 34 0.98 -10.57 24.20
N GLU A 35 0.46 -9.67 25.05
CA GLU A 35 -0.63 -9.97 25.97
C GLU A 35 -1.90 -10.43 25.23
N ALA A 36 -2.30 -9.67 24.21
CA ALA A 36 -3.46 -10.03 23.38
C ALA A 36 -3.25 -11.37 22.63
N ALA A 37 -2.02 -11.67 22.19
CA ALA A 37 -1.69 -12.93 21.56
C ALA A 37 -1.81 -14.10 22.53
N ALA A 38 -1.35 -13.95 23.77
CA ALA A 38 -1.48 -14.97 24.82
C ALA A 38 -2.97 -15.27 25.13
N ASP A 39 -3.79 -14.22 25.23
CA ASP A 39 -5.24 -14.36 25.47
C ASP A 39 -5.93 -15.12 24.32
N LEU A 40 -5.60 -14.79 23.08
CA LEU A 40 -6.17 -15.43 21.90
C LEU A 40 -5.63 -16.86 21.72
N ALA A 41 -4.36 -17.11 22.03
CA ALA A 41 -3.77 -18.43 21.99
C ALA A 41 -4.42 -19.40 22.98
N ALA A 42 -4.84 -18.91 24.13
CA ALA A 42 -5.56 -19.70 25.12
C ALA A 42 -7.02 -20.02 24.72
N ALA A 43 -7.61 -19.23 23.83
CA ALA A 43 -9.03 -19.29 23.47
C ALA A 43 -9.31 -20.06 22.16
N HIS A 44 -8.30 -20.29 21.30
CA HIS A 44 -8.47 -20.86 19.96
C HIS A 44 -7.28 -21.74 19.58
N ASP A 45 -7.56 -22.72 18.71
CA ASP A 45 -6.51 -23.51 18.05
C ASP A 45 -5.93 -22.71 16.87
N TRP A 46 -4.61 -22.51 16.87
CA TRP A 46 -3.87 -21.82 15.83
C TRP A 46 -2.97 -22.79 15.08
N VAL A 47 -2.80 -22.53 13.79
CA VAL A 47 -1.92 -23.31 12.93
C VAL A 47 -0.75 -22.46 12.42
N PRO A 48 0.35 -23.09 11.96
CA PRO A 48 1.40 -22.40 11.23
C PRO A 48 0.86 -21.67 10.00
N LEU A 49 1.57 -20.63 9.54
CA LEU A 49 1.11 -19.76 8.45
C LEU A 49 0.87 -20.54 7.15
N ASP A 50 1.69 -21.53 6.86
CA ASP A 50 1.62 -22.39 5.68
C ASP A 50 0.43 -23.36 5.68
N GLU A 51 -0.22 -23.57 6.83
CA GLU A 51 -1.42 -24.39 6.95
C GLU A 51 -2.70 -23.57 7.11
N ALA A 52 -2.60 -22.26 7.20
CA ALA A 52 -3.72 -21.37 7.50
C ALA A 52 -4.56 -21.00 6.28
N ASP A 53 -5.85 -20.76 6.49
CA ASP A 53 -6.79 -20.22 5.50
C ASP A 53 -6.82 -18.68 5.54
N ALA A 54 -6.47 -18.09 6.70
CA ALA A 54 -6.34 -16.65 6.92
C ALA A 54 -5.37 -16.36 8.08
N VAL A 55 -4.82 -15.15 8.12
CA VAL A 55 -3.90 -14.71 9.17
C VAL A 55 -4.51 -13.61 10.02
N VAL A 56 -4.41 -13.73 11.34
CA VAL A 56 -4.74 -12.68 12.31
C VAL A 56 -3.46 -11.96 12.70
N VAL A 57 -3.47 -10.64 12.54
CA VAL A 57 -2.29 -9.78 12.76
C VAL A 57 -2.57 -8.83 13.93
N LEU A 58 -1.80 -8.94 15.01
CA LEU A 58 -1.90 -8.11 16.20
C LEU A 58 -0.80 -7.05 16.22
N GLY A 59 -1.15 -5.78 16.15
CA GLY A 59 -0.15 -4.69 16.14
C GLY A 59 -0.73 -3.38 15.69
N GLY A 60 0.04 -2.62 14.90
CA GLY A 60 -0.39 -1.42 14.19
C GLY A 60 -0.17 -1.59 12.69
N ASP A 61 -0.48 -0.54 11.91
CA ASP A 61 -0.34 -0.55 10.44
C ASP A 61 1.07 -0.91 9.96
N GLY A 62 2.11 -0.51 10.70
CA GLY A 62 3.49 -0.85 10.36
C GLY A 62 3.76 -2.37 10.42
N PHE A 63 3.22 -3.07 11.43
CA PHE A 63 3.36 -4.51 11.55
C PHE A 63 2.48 -5.24 10.52
N MET A 64 1.28 -4.72 10.24
CA MET A 64 0.44 -5.22 9.14
C MET A 64 1.18 -5.11 7.81
N LEU A 65 1.75 -3.95 7.50
CA LEU A 65 2.52 -3.74 6.27
C LEU A 65 3.71 -4.70 6.17
N HIS A 66 4.45 -4.89 7.27
CA HIS A 66 5.55 -5.86 7.33
C HIS A 66 5.06 -7.30 7.04
N THR A 67 3.94 -7.71 7.64
CA THR A 67 3.33 -9.04 7.40
C THR A 67 2.92 -9.21 5.95
N LEU A 68 2.28 -8.19 5.36
CA LEU A 68 1.85 -8.24 3.96
C LEU A 68 3.05 -8.33 3.00
N HIS A 69 4.15 -7.61 3.27
CA HIS A 69 5.39 -7.73 2.50
C HIS A 69 6.03 -9.11 2.63
N ALA A 70 6.07 -9.67 3.85
CA ALA A 70 6.59 -11.03 4.06
C ALA A 70 5.79 -12.08 3.28
N MET A 71 4.47 -11.95 3.20
CA MET A 71 3.62 -12.83 2.39
C MET A 71 3.87 -12.65 0.89
N LEU A 72 4.06 -11.43 0.40
CA LEU A 72 4.42 -11.15 -0.99
C LEU A 72 5.79 -11.76 -1.35
N ASP A 73 6.80 -11.54 -0.51
CA ASP A 73 8.16 -12.05 -0.73
C ASP A 73 8.22 -13.58 -0.68
N ALA A 74 7.37 -14.22 0.15
CA ALA A 74 7.24 -15.69 0.23
C ALA A 74 6.37 -16.29 -0.89
N GLY A 75 5.63 -15.47 -1.65
CA GLY A 75 4.65 -15.95 -2.64
C GLY A 75 3.44 -16.68 -2.02
N GLN A 76 3.21 -16.51 -0.71
CA GLN A 76 2.10 -17.11 0.03
C GLN A 76 1.16 -16.01 0.54
N ILE A 77 0.18 -15.64 -0.25
CA ILE A 77 -0.76 -14.57 0.06
C ILE A 77 -2.01 -15.15 0.71
N LEU A 78 -2.24 -14.79 1.98
CA LEU A 78 -3.43 -15.15 2.75
C LEU A 78 -4.28 -13.90 3.03
N PRO A 79 -5.62 -14.06 3.14
CA PRO A 79 -6.47 -13.00 3.69
C PRO A 79 -6.02 -12.61 5.10
N ALA A 80 -5.81 -11.30 5.33
CA ALA A 80 -5.27 -10.78 6.59
C ALA A 80 -6.35 -10.01 7.38
N TYR A 81 -6.58 -10.43 8.63
CA TYR A 81 -7.46 -9.77 9.58
C TYR A 81 -6.64 -9.08 10.66
N GLY A 82 -6.47 -7.76 10.52
CA GLY A 82 -5.69 -6.97 11.46
C GLY A 82 -6.49 -6.52 12.67
N LEU A 83 -5.88 -6.56 13.86
CA LEU A 83 -6.41 -6.02 15.10
C LEU A 83 -5.46 -4.96 15.66
N ASN A 84 -5.93 -3.70 15.66
CA ASN A 84 -5.11 -2.55 16.05
C ASN A 84 -4.91 -2.48 17.56
N LEU A 85 -3.66 -2.56 17.98
CA LEU A 85 -3.19 -2.39 19.36
C LEU A 85 -2.29 -1.16 19.52
N GLY A 86 -2.11 -0.40 18.41
CA GLY A 86 -1.44 0.90 18.37
C GLY A 86 -2.41 2.08 18.55
N THR A 87 -1.96 3.28 18.17
CA THR A 87 -2.75 4.52 18.27
C THR A 87 -3.78 4.66 17.15
N ILE A 88 -3.35 4.54 15.91
CA ILE A 88 -4.18 4.66 14.70
C ILE A 88 -3.85 3.49 13.78
N GLY A 89 -4.86 2.90 13.15
CA GLY A 89 -4.69 1.83 12.19
C GLY A 89 -5.70 1.95 11.05
N PHE A 90 -5.23 2.28 9.84
CA PHE A 90 -6.09 2.37 8.64
C PHE A 90 -6.30 1.01 7.99
N LEU A 91 -5.33 0.11 8.14
CA LEU A 91 -5.37 -1.25 7.57
C LEU A 91 -5.89 -2.30 8.57
N MET A 92 -6.37 -1.87 9.75
CA MET A 92 -6.67 -2.74 10.87
C MET A 92 -8.05 -2.49 11.46
N ASN A 93 -8.66 -3.55 11.99
CA ASN A 93 -9.86 -3.45 12.79
C ASN A 93 -9.55 -2.96 14.21
N ARG A 94 -10.54 -2.38 14.89
CA ARG A 94 -10.41 -2.03 16.30
C ARG A 94 -10.31 -3.30 17.14
N TYR A 95 -9.25 -3.41 17.96
CA TYR A 95 -9.12 -4.54 18.89
C TYR A 95 -10.30 -4.59 19.85
N ARG A 96 -10.94 -5.75 19.92
CA ARG A 96 -11.92 -6.13 20.93
C ARG A 96 -11.68 -7.58 21.25
N SER A 97 -11.36 -7.91 22.53
CA SER A 97 -11.24 -9.28 22.96
C SER A 97 -12.51 -10.06 22.61
N SER A 98 -12.36 -11.23 22.04
CA SER A 98 -13.50 -12.05 21.60
C SER A 98 -13.16 -13.51 21.58
N SER A 99 -13.95 -14.31 22.29
CA SER A 99 -13.93 -15.78 22.21
C SER A 99 -14.49 -16.33 20.89
N ARG A 100 -14.98 -15.47 19.99
CA ARG A 100 -15.58 -15.87 18.69
C ARG A 100 -14.86 -15.20 17.51
N ILE A 101 -13.52 -15.20 17.53
CA ILE A 101 -12.75 -14.52 16.49
C ILE A 101 -12.97 -15.16 15.11
N LEU A 102 -13.08 -16.47 15.03
CA LEU A 102 -13.34 -17.20 13.79
C LEU A 102 -14.68 -16.80 13.16
N ASP A 103 -15.74 -16.67 13.97
CA ASP A 103 -17.05 -16.23 13.50
C ASP A 103 -17.01 -14.78 12.96
N LYS A 104 -16.23 -13.91 13.62
CA LYS A 104 -16.04 -12.51 13.16
C LYS A 104 -15.33 -12.47 11.81
N ILE A 105 -14.23 -13.20 11.69
CA ILE A 105 -13.44 -13.25 10.47
C ILE A 105 -14.28 -13.81 9.32
N ASN A 106 -15.06 -14.86 9.57
CA ASN A 106 -15.93 -15.44 8.55
C ASN A 106 -17.04 -14.49 8.08
N ARG A 107 -17.43 -13.51 8.91
CA ARG A 107 -18.43 -12.47 8.57
C ARG A 107 -17.81 -11.15 8.11
N SER A 108 -16.50 -11.08 8.01
CA SER A 108 -15.81 -9.85 7.62
C SER A 108 -16.05 -9.53 6.14
N ARG A 109 -15.89 -8.24 5.80
CA ARG A 109 -15.86 -7.76 4.42
C ARG A 109 -14.43 -7.87 3.91
N SER A 110 -14.24 -8.43 2.73
CA SER A 110 -12.95 -8.44 2.03
C SER A 110 -12.75 -7.17 1.23
N ILE A 111 -11.55 -6.60 1.32
CA ILE A 111 -11.08 -5.51 0.46
C ILE A 111 -9.78 -5.96 -0.19
N GLY A 112 -9.76 -5.98 -1.53
CA GLY A 112 -8.56 -6.24 -2.31
C GLY A 112 -7.65 -5.01 -2.36
N ILE A 113 -6.36 -5.20 -2.11
CA ILE A 113 -5.32 -4.18 -2.27
C ILE A 113 -4.34 -4.68 -3.31
N ALA A 114 -4.16 -3.91 -4.38
CA ALA A 114 -3.19 -4.20 -5.42
C ALA A 114 -1.93 -3.36 -5.19
N PRO A 115 -0.75 -3.97 -4.95
CA PRO A 115 0.51 -3.25 -4.79
C PRO A 115 0.97 -2.60 -6.09
N LEU A 116 1.77 -1.55 -5.99
CA LEU A 116 2.58 -1.02 -7.09
C LEU A 116 3.80 -1.92 -7.29
N ARG A 117 4.07 -2.30 -8.54
CA ARG A 117 5.33 -2.88 -8.97
C ARG A 117 6.22 -1.76 -9.48
N MET A 118 7.38 -1.61 -8.88
CA MET A 118 8.43 -0.68 -9.27
C MET A 118 9.55 -1.41 -10.00
N GLU A 119 9.94 -0.92 -11.16
CA GLU A 119 11.22 -1.22 -11.78
C GLU A 119 12.07 0.04 -11.76
N ALA A 120 13.22 0.00 -11.10
CA ALA A 120 14.17 1.10 -11.01
C ALA A 120 15.47 0.76 -11.73
N VAL A 121 16.02 1.74 -12.45
CA VAL A 121 17.32 1.64 -13.15
C VAL A 121 18.22 2.73 -12.60
N THR A 122 19.42 2.36 -12.13
CA THR A 122 20.42 3.31 -11.64
C THR A 122 21.17 3.97 -12.80
N GLN A 123 21.97 4.99 -12.48
CA GLN A 123 22.88 5.66 -13.41
C GLN A 123 23.93 4.70 -14.01
N THR A 124 24.29 3.65 -13.26
CA THR A 124 25.23 2.59 -13.73
C THR A 124 24.55 1.49 -14.53
N GLY A 125 23.20 1.55 -14.68
CA GLY A 125 22.42 0.56 -15.42
C GLY A 125 21.99 -0.66 -14.60
N GLU A 126 22.24 -0.69 -13.29
CA GLU A 126 21.74 -1.73 -12.40
C GLU A 126 20.21 -1.64 -12.29
N ARG A 127 19.55 -2.81 -12.25
CA ARG A 127 18.09 -2.90 -12.23
C ARG A 127 17.61 -3.51 -10.93
N PHE A 128 16.59 -2.88 -10.36
CA PHE A 128 15.89 -3.33 -9.16
C PHE A 128 14.40 -3.47 -9.43
N VAL A 129 13.80 -4.49 -8.82
CA VAL A 129 12.34 -4.67 -8.81
C VAL A 129 11.89 -4.73 -7.36
N ALA A 130 10.86 -3.97 -7.03
CA ALA A 130 10.24 -3.98 -5.71
C ALA A 130 8.73 -3.77 -5.82
N CYS A 131 8.00 -4.22 -4.81
CA CYS A 131 6.57 -3.92 -4.65
C CYS A 131 6.36 -2.94 -3.51
N ALA A 132 5.41 -2.02 -3.69
CA ALA A 132 4.95 -1.10 -2.65
C ALA A 132 3.44 -1.26 -2.45
N ILE A 133 3.02 -1.49 -1.21
CA ILE A 133 1.61 -1.62 -0.82
C ILE A 133 1.00 -0.23 -0.67
N LYS A 134 1.77 0.73 -0.15
CA LYS A 134 1.33 2.11 0.07
C LYS A 134 1.75 3.04 -1.05
N GLU A 135 3.04 3.30 -1.19
CA GLU A 135 3.53 4.27 -2.17
C GLU A 135 4.95 3.97 -2.65
N VAL A 136 5.24 4.47 -3.85
CA VAL A 136 6.60 4.64 -4.35
C VAL A 136 6.89 6.13 -4.42
N SER A 137 7.99 6.57 -3.83
CA SER A 137 8.44 7.97 -3.87
C SER A 137 9.83 8.09 -4.49
N LEU A 138 10.03 9.14 -5.28
CA LEU A 138 11.34 9.59 -5.74
C LEU A 138 11.71 10.85 -4.97
N LEU A 139 12.88 10.88 -4.35
CA LEU A 139 13.34 11.97 -3.51
C LEU A 139 14.76 12.40 -3.89
N ARG A 140 15.01 13.71 -3.90
CA ARG A 140 16.36 14.25 -4.09
C ARG A 140 17.30 13.78 -2.97
N GLU A 141 18.50 13.39 -3.30
CA GLU A 141 19.51 12.95 -2.32
C GLU A 141 20.37 14.10 -1.80
N THR A 142 20.34 15.25 -2.46
CA THR A 142 21.16 16.41 -2.11
C THR A 142 20.30 17.63 -1.84
N ARG A 143 20.93 18.78 -1.55
CA ARG A 143 20.23 20.07 -1.40
C ARG A 143 19.75 20.64 -2.73
N GLN A 144 20.20 20.13 -3.87
CA GLN A 144 19.72 20.53 -5.19
C GLN A 144 18.32 19.95 -5.43
N THR A 145 17.45 20.72 -6.07
CA THR A 145 16.12 20.20 -6.48
C THR A 145 16.27 19.04 -7.45
N ALA A 146 15.42 18.06 -7.35
CA ALA A 146 15.26 17.06 -8.40
C ALA A 146 14.66 17.69 -9.65
N LYS A 147 15.03 17.18 -10.82
CA LYS A 147 14.40 17.46 -12.10
C LYS A 147 13.95 16.15 -12.70
N ILE A 148 12.66 15.97 -12.82
CA ILE A 148 12.06 14.69 -13.20
C ILE A 148 11.15 14.87 -14.40
N GLU A 149 11.38 14.10 -15.46
CA GLU A 149 10.40 13.93 -16.53
C GLU A 149 9.34 12.94 -16.07
N VAL A 150 8.06 13.30 -16.24
CA VAL A 150 6.92 12.47 -15.87
C VAL A 150 6.17 12.04 -17.11
N SER A 151 6.07 10.74 -17.32
CA SER A 151 5.27 10.12 -18.37
C SER A 151 4.14 9.29 -17.77
N VAL A 152 2.98 9.32 -18.41
CA VAL A 152 1.81 8.50 -18.08
C VAL A 152 1.29 7.88 -19.37
N ASP A 153 1.13 6.55 -19.38
CA ASP A 153 0.68 5.76 -20.53
C ASP A 153 1.52 6.09 -21.78
N GLU A 154 2.86 5.97 -21.64
CA GLU A 154 3.89 6.22 -22.67
C GLU A 154 3.94 7.66 -23.21
N ARG A 155 3.17 8.58 -22.65
CA ARG A 155 3.15 9.99 -23.08
C ARG A 155 3.82 10.87 -22.05
N VAL A 156 4.81 11.65 -22.45
CA VAL A 156 5.41 12.68 -21.61
C VAL A 156 4.36 13.72 -21.26
N ARG A 157 4.01 13.84 -19.98
CA ARG A 157 3.05 14.82 -19.43
C ARG A 157 3.75 16.05 -18.89
N ILE A 158 4.90 15.85 -18.26
CA ILE A 158 5.74 16.94 -17.74
C ILE A 158 7.18 16.63 -18.16
N ARG A 159 7.78 17.50 -18.97
CA ARG A 159 9.18 17.33 -19.42
C ARG A 159 10.19 17.62 -18.32
N GLU A 160 9.88 18.53 -17.42
CA GLU A 160 10.73 18.89 -16.29
C GLU A 160 9.86 19.31 -15.09
N LEU A 161 9.71 18.40 -14.14
CA LEU A 161 9.19 18.69 -12.81
C LEU A 161 10.37 19.04 -11.89
N VAL A 162 10.45 20.29 -11.47
CA VAL A 162 11.46 20.77 -10.50
C VAL A 162 10.85 20.74 -9.10
N CYS A 163 11.36 19.88 -8.23
CA CYS A 163 10.73 19.57 -6.95
C CYS A 163 11.73 18.99 -5.94
N ASP A 164 11.29 18.70 -4.74
CA ASP A 164 12.03 17.87 -3.81
C ASP A 164 11.84 16.37 -4.12
N GLY A 165 10.72 16.02 -4.75
CA GLY A 165 10.39 14.67 -5.16
C GLY A 165 9.01 14.55 -5.78
N VAL A 166 8.63 13.32 -6.08
CA VAL A 166 7.30 12.95 -6.57
C VAL A 166 6.96 11.57 -6.04
N LEU A 167 5.71 11.31 -5.72
CA LEU A 167 5.26 10.00 -5.30
C LEU A 167 4.03 9.52 -6.08
N VAL A 168 3.88 8.19 -6.13
CA VAL A 168 2.66 7.53 -6.58
C VAL A 168 2.15 6.68 -5.44
N SER A 169 0.92 6.93 -5.05
CA SER A 169 0.27 6.24 -3.94
C SER A 169 -0.90 5.39 -4.42
N THR A 170 -1.02 4.20 -3.83
CA THR A 170 -2.23 3.38 -3.87
C THR A 170 -3.30 3.98 -2.96
N PRO A 171 -4.56 3.51 -3.01
CA PRO A 171 -5.57 3.87 -2.02
C PRO A 171 -5.13 3.61 -0.57
N ALA A 172 -4.43 2.48 -0.32
CA ALA A 172 -3.91 2.12 1.02
C ALA A 172 -2.84 3.08 1.55
N GLY A 173 -2.08 3.71 0.66
CA GLY A 173 -1.06 4.71 0.99
C GLY A 173 -1.59 6.15 0.99
N SER A 174 -2.80 6.40 0.50
CA SER A 174 -3.29 7.77 0.30
C SER A 174 -3.39 8.59 1.58
N THR A 175 -3.55 7.97 2.74
CA THR A 175 -3.58 8.58 4.08
C THR A 175 -2.19 8.63 4.76
N ALA A 176 -1.13 8.14 4.10
CA ALA A 176 0.25 8.13 4.61
C ALA A 176 1.08 9.31 4.07
N TYR A 177 2.22 9.05 3.44
CA TYR A 177 3.09 10.10 2.92
C TYR A 177 2.41 10.96 1.85
N ASN A 178 1.53 10.36 1.07
CA ASN A 178 0.72 11.09 0.10
C ASN A 178 -0.07 12.24 0.76
N LEU A 179 -0.73 11.99 1.90
CA LEU A 179 -1.46 13.03 2.63
C LEU A 179 -0.52 14.13 3.14
N SER A 180 0.65 13.75 3.68
CA SER A 180 1.67 14.72 4.13
C SER A 180 2.21 15.58 2.97
N ALA A 181 2.22 15.06 1.75
CA ALA A 181 2.56 15.77 0.54
C ALA A 181 1.38 16.55 -0.07
N HIS A 182 0.25 16.67 0.65
CA HIS A 182 -0.99 17.30 0.21
C HIS A 182 -1.65 16.62 -0.99
N GLY A 183 -1.43 15.32 -1.16
CA GLY A 183 -2.11 14.50 -2.15
C GLY A 183 -3.56 14.18 -1.72
N PRO A 184 -4.40 13.73 -2.66
CA PRO A 184 -5.78 13.37 -2.38
C PRO A 184 -5.87 12.08 -1.56
N ILE A 185 -6.84 11.99 -0.67
CA ILE A 185 -7.24 10.74 -0.03
C ILE A 185 -8.11 9.96 -1.01
N LEU A 186 -7.79 8.68 -1.20
CA LEU A 186 -8.53 7.78 -2.09
C LEU A 186 -9.30 6.73 -1.26
N PRO A 187 -10.55 6.42 -1.60
CA PRO A 187 -11.26 5.29 -1.01
C PRO A 187 -10.47 3.99 -1.19
N LEU A 188 -10.40 3.16 -0.13
CA LEU A 188 -9.52 1.97 -0.14
C LEU A 188 -9.89 0.95 -1.24
N ASP A 189 -11.16 0.87 -1.60
CA ASP A 189 -11.67 -0.02 -2.63
C ASP A 189 -11.72 0.63 -4.04
N SER A 190 -11.18 1.85 -4.20
CA SER A 190 -11.14 2.53 -5.50
C SER A 190 -10.06 1.96 -6.42
N GLN A 191 -10.32 2.00 -7.73
CA GLN A 191 -9.37 1.63 -8.79
C GLN A 191 -8.61 2.88 -9.28
N LEU A 192 -7.96 3.58 -8.34
CA LEU A 192 -7.30 4.85 -8.59
C LEU A 192 -5.89 4.85 -8.00
N LEU A 193 -5.03 5.70 -8.54
CA LEU A 193 -3.71 6.03 -8.03
C LEU A 193 -3.60 7.55 -7.86
N ALA A 194 -2.90 7.99 -6.83
CA ALA A 194 -2.55 9.39 -6.66
C ALA A 194 -1.10 9.62 -7.08
N LEU A 195 -0.90 10.52 -8.05
CA LEU A 195 0.40 11.03 -8.45
C LEU A 195 0.59 12.40 -7.83
N THR A 196 1.48 12.53 -6.85
CA THR A 196 1.60 13.74 -6.01
C THR A 196 3.04 14.27 -6.02
N PRO A 197 3.27 15.54 -6.37
CA PRO A 197 4.59 16.16 -6.26
C PRO A 197 4.90 16.53 -4.81
N ILE A 198 6.18 16.48 -4.44
CA ILE A 198 6.67 16.89 -3.13
C ILE A 198 7.39 18.24 -3.31
N SER A 199 6.86 19.29 -2.67
CA SER A 199 7.40 20.64 -2.73
C SER A 199 7.72 21.12 -4.16
N PRO A 200 6.76 21.13 -5.12
CA PRO A 200 7.03 21.46 -6.50
C PRO A 200 7.37 22.95 -6.67
N PHE A 201 8.50 23.24 -7.30
CA PHE A 201 8.90 24.58 -7.68
C PHE A 201 8.40 24.97 -9.09
N ARG A 202 8.42 24.02 -10.03
CA ARG A 202 7.88 24.14 -11.39
C ARG A 202 7.31 22.81 -11.86
N PRO A 203 6.12 22.76 -12.47
CA PRO A 203 5.14 23.83 -12.63
C PRO A 203 4.51 24.24 -11.29
N ARG A 204 4.46 25.54 -10.97
CA ARG A 204 4.07 26.06 -9.64
C ARG A 204 2.65 25.73 -9.19
N ARG A 205 1.73 25.48 -10.12
CA ARG A 205 0.31 25.22 -9.83
C ARG A 205 -0.08 23.77 -9.98
N TRP A 206 0.84 22.93 -10.39
CA TRP A 206 0.54 21.52 -10.53
C TRP A 206 0.55 20.84 -9.14
N ARG A 207 -0.58 20.27 -8.80
CA ARG A 207 -0.79 19.62 -7.49
C ARG A 207 -0.80 18.11 -7.58
N GLY A 208 -0.51 17.53 -8.74
CA GLY A 208 -0.60 16.10 -8.98
C GLY A 208 -1.80 15.74 -9.86
N ALA A 209 -2.07 14.46 -9.92
CA ALA A 209 -3.17 13.89 -10.70
C ALA A 209 -3.74 12.66 -10.00
N ILE A 210 -5.02 12.40 -10.19
CA ILE A 210 -5.65 11.11 -9.89
C ILE A 210 -5.71 10.35 -11.20
N LEU A 211 -5.19 9.13 -11.22
CA LEU A 211 -5.06 8.28 -12.39
C LEU A 211 -5.84 6.97 -12.17
N PRO A 212 -6.38 6.35 -13.24
CA PRO A 212 -6.84 4.97 -13.16
C PRO A 212 -5.70 4.04 -12.73
N ASP A 213 -6.01 2.99 -11.97
CA ASP A 213 -5.02 2.02 -11.49
C ASP A 213 -4.32 1.23 -12.63
N ARG A 214 -4.95 1.14 -13.80
CA ARG A 214 -4.38 0.54 -15.01
C ARG A 214 -3.32 1.39 -15.70
N SER A 215 -3.12 2.64 -15.27
CA SER A 215 -2.12 3.54 -15.87
C SER A 215 -0.70 3.09 -15.52
N THR A 216 0.18 3.18 -16.50
CA THR A 216 1.62 3.02 -16.30
C THR A 216 2.28 4.38 -16.15
N MET A 217 3.24 4.50 -15.24
CA MET A 217 3.97 5.73 -15.01
C MET A 217 5.46 5.50 -15.19
N ARG A 218 6.14 6.47 -15.79
CA ARG A 218 7.60 6.46 -15.90
C ARG A 218 8.16 7.80 -15.49
N PHE A 219 9.18 7.75 -14.66
CA PHE A 219 9.93 8.90 -14.17
C PHE A 219 11.36 8.78 -14.65
N ARG A 220 11.86 9.78 -15.38
CA ARG A 220 13.26 9.87 -15.77
C ARG A 220 13.89 11.05 -15.04
N VAL A 221 15.02 10.79 -14.39
CA VAL A 221 15.79 11.84 -13.72
C VAL A 221 16.60 12.63 -14.74
N ASN A 222 16.37 13.94 -14.83
CA ASN A 222 17.15 14.84 -15.68
C ASN A 222 18.40 15.31 -14.92
N GLU A 223 19.57 15.32 -15.56
CA GLU A 223 20.85 15.69 -14.95
C GLU A 223 21.20 14.83 -13.70
N PRO A 224 21.12 13.50 -13.74
CA PRO A 224 21.22 12.65 -12.55
C PRO A 224 22.57 12.79 -11.82
N ASP A 225 23.69 12.96 -12.52
CA ASP A 225 25.01 13.18 -11.90
C ASP A 225 25.04 14.42 -11.00
N LYS A 226 24.32 15.47 -11.39
CA LYS A 226 24.26 16.72 -10.63
C LYS A 226 23.14 16.73 -9.59
N ARG A 227 22.08 15.98 -9.82
CA ARG A 227 20.82 15.98 -9.08
C ARG A 227 20.39 14.54 -8.78
N PRO A 228 21.18 13.80 -7.98
CA PRO A 228 20.87 12.41 -7.70
C PRO A 228 19.52 12.29 -6.97
N VAL A 229 18.81 11.22 -7.29
CA VAL A 229 17.48 10.92 -6.79
C VAL A 229 17.46 9.47 -6.30
N SER A 230 16.90 9.24 -5.12
CA SER A 230 16.57 7.91 -4.64
C SER A 230 15.11 7.56 -4.95
N ALA A 231 14.83 6.27 -5.14
CA ALA A 231 13.49 5.72 -5.20
C ALA A 231 13.23 4.85 -3.97
N VAL A 232 12.06 5.00 -3.36
CA VAL A 232 11.66 4.28 -2.16
C VAL A 232 10.33 3.58 -2.44
N ALA A 233 10.33 2.25 -2.31
CA ALA A 233 9.11 1.43 -2.37
C ALA A 233 8.74 1.02 -0.94
N ASP A 234 7.73 1.66 -0.36
CA ASP A 234 7.38 1.61 1.07
C ASP A 234 8.61 1.85 1.99
N GLN A 235 9.38 0.82 2.30
CA GLN A 235 10.56 0.90 3.18
C GLN A 235 11.89 0.54 2.48
N LYS A 236 11.85 0.10 1.21
CA LYS A 236 13.04 -0.30 0.45
C LYS A 236 13.55 0.89 -0.37
N GLU A 237 14.72 1.43 -0.01
CA GLU A 237 15.37 2.56 -0.70
C GLU A 237 16.42 2.07 -1.70
N PHE A 238 16.42 2.69 -2.89
CA PHE A 238 17.39 2.50 -3.97
C PHE A 238 17.93 3.87 -4.37
N ARG A 239 19.25 4.01 -4.49
CA ARG A 239 19.92 5.28 -4.75
C ARG A 239 20.45 5.41 -6.16
N ASP A 240 20.87 6.63 -6.51
CA ASP A 240 21.48 6.96 -7.82
C ASP A 240 20.58 6.57 -9.00
N ILE A 241 19.29 6.82 -8.88
CA ILE A 241 18.28 6.42 -9.86
C ILE A 241 18.35 7.29 -11.12
N ALA A 242 18.34 6.64 -12.29
CA ALA A 242 18.17 7.27 -13.60
C ALA A 242 16.73 7.22 -14.09
N GLU A 243 16.03 6.09 -13.88
CA GLU A 243 14.65 5.90 -14.32
C GLU A 243 13.88 4.97 -13.38
N VAL A 244 12.60 5.25 -13.22
CA VAL A 244 11.65 4.37 -12.51
C VAL A 244 10.42 4.17 -13.37
N SER A 245 9.97 2.93 -13.52
CA SER A 245 8.68 2.57 -14.11
C SER A 245 7.77 1.96 -13.05
N LEU A 246 6.49 2.34 -13.06
CA LEU A 246 5.48 1.91 -12.10
C LEU A 246 4.23 1.41 -12.81
N GLU A 247 3.70 0.31 -12.31
CA GLU A 247 2.40 -0.24 -12.67
C GLU A 247 1.80 -1.00 -11.49
N ILE A 248 0.51 -1.33 -11.54
CA ILE A 248 -0.09 -2.25 -10.56
C ILE A 248 0.42 -3.67 -10.80
N ALA A 249 0.83 -4.34 -9.71
CA ALA A 249 1.22 -5.75 -9.71
C ALA A 249 -0.04 -6.63 -9.82
N GLY A 250 -0.46 -6.93 -11.06
CA GLY A 250 -1.75 -7.58 -11.34
C GLY A 250 -1.93 -8.97 -10.72
N ASP A 251 -0.83 -9.69 -10.44
CA ASP A 251 -0.84 -11.09 -9.95
C ASP A 251 -0.61 -11.19 -8.44
N SER A 252 -0.55 -10.06 -7.72
CA SER A 252 -0.16 -9.99 -6.31
C SER A 252 -1.21 -9.27 -5.45
N GLU A 253 -2.50 -9.43 -5.75
CA GLU A 253 -3.57 -8.81 -4.97
C GLU A 253 -3.60 -9.37 -3.55
N LEU A 254 -3.49 -8.48 -2.56
CA LEU A 254 -3.62 -8.76 -1.14
C LEU A 254 -5.08 -8.58 -0.71
N THR A 255 -5.54 -9.37 0.26
CA THR A 255 -6.90 -9.25 0.80
C THR A 255 -6.85 -8.84 2.26
N LEU A 256 -7.45 -7.70 2.59
CA LEU A 256 -7.72 -7.30 3.97
C LEU A 256 -9.15 -7.60 4.36
N LEU A 257 -9.32 -8.06 5.60
CA LEU A 257 -10.59 -8.43 6.18
C LEU A 257 -11.01 -7.40 7.24
N PHE A 258 -12.19 -6.80 7.07
CA PHE A 258 -12.72 -5.78 7.95
C PHE A 258 -14.05 -6.18 8.58
N ASP A 259 -14.24 -5.84 9.86
CA ASP A 259 -15.50 -6.07 10.58
C ASP A 259 -16.69 -5.42 9.83
N PRO A 260 -17.87 -6.06 9.81
CA PRO A 260 -19.08 -5.42 9.30
C PRO A 260 -19.37 -4.12 10.10
N GLY A 261 -19.65 -3.03 9.39
CA GLY A 261 -19.85 -1.72 10.00
C GLY A 261 -18.57 -1.01 10.45
N HIS A 262 -17.40 -1.58 10.11
CA HIS A 262 -16.15 -0.82 10.14
C HIS A 262 -16.21 0.16 8.96
N ALA A 263 -16.75 1.36 9.23
CA ALA A 263 -16.88 2.41 8.25
C ALA A 263 -15.50 2.98 7.94
N LEU A 264 -14.76 2.26 7.09
CA LEU A 264 -13.50 2.76 6.53
C LEU A 264 -13.76 4.08 5.81
N ASP A 265 -14.90 4.15 5.10
CA ASP A 265 -15.36 5.35 4.40
C ASP A 265 -15.62 6.49 5.39
N GLU A 266 -16.24 6.25 6.57
CA GLU A 266 -16.42 7.27 7.62
C GLU A 266 -15.08 7.72 8.22
N ARG A 267 -14.09 6.82 8.38
CA ARG A 267 -12.76 7.21 8.90
C ARG A 267 -12.00 8.03 7.87
N ILE A 268 -12.03 7.63 6.61
CA ILE A 268 -11.46 8.39 5.49
C ILE A 268 -12.14 9.76 5.37
N VAL A 269 -13.47 9.81 5.54
CA VAL A 269 -14.20 11.08 5.55
C VAL A 269 -13.81 11.90 6.79
N ALA A 270 -13.81 11.32 7.99
CA ALA A 270 -13.46 12.03 9.20
C ALA A 270 -12.07 12.67 9.15
N ASP A 271 -11.06 11.94 8.63
CA ASP A 271 -9.69 12.46 8.52
C ASP A 271 -9.57 13.64 7.53
N GLN A 272 -10.45 13.74 6.54
CA GLN A 272 -10.49 14.88 5.63
C GLN A 272 -11.02 16.17 6.29
N PHE A 273 -11.72 16.04 7.42
CA PHE A 273 -12.32 17.15 8.17
C PHE A 273 -11.64 17.42 9.52
N LEU A 274 -10.65 16.60 9.92
CA LEU A 274 -9.79 16.80 11.09
C LEU A 274 -8.55 17.64 10.71
N ALA A 275 -8.77 18.81 10.12
CA ALA A 275 -7.69 19.75 9.81
C ALA A 275 -7.44 20.71 10.98
#